data_5697bddf26690e06b4a1b2068c40a506
#
_entry.id   5697bddf26690e06b4a1b2068c40a506
#
_cell.length_a   1.000
_cell.length_b   1.000
_cell.length_c   1.000
_cell.angle_alpha   90.00
_cell.angle_beta   90.00
_cell.angle_gamma   90.00
#
_symmetry.space_group_name_H-M   'P 1'
#
loop_
_entity.id
_entity.type
_entity.pdbx_description
1 polymer ?
#
loop_
_entity_poly.entity_id
_entity_poly.type
_entity_poly.pdbx_seq_one_letter_code
_entity_poly.pdbx_strand_id
1 'polypeptide(L)'
;MSNLIVHGGTPLRGRITPSANKNAVLPVLCATLLTQAPLTLHGVPDITDVRKILDIFRTLGSDVRMDHASGTLELHHKDTAFDAAAHRLPEEMRSSIMLVPPLLARFGVARLEDNVKGCTLGVREIDPHVEVFRSFGGAVERAQGSLLVRCAGPLHATHHWLDYASVTTTENFVLCAASASGVSTLNNAASEPHVQEFCRFMTMLGVRIDGIGTSRLTVHGGAALGGGEFRFDEDFHEITTFLALGAITGGDVVVRNSAPENFPLIDRTFAKFGVRIEHADGWSRAHREGPLTVQTPFTSNVLTKVEAAPWPYFPVDLLPIFIALGVRAQGNAMFWNKVYDGALGWTGELSKFGAHVFSSDPHRIVTFGGNALTPAVVESPYIIRVAIALFMVAASIDGRSEIRNATPIRRAHPRFVENLRSLGVQVEWTSEE
;
A
#
# COMPACT_ATOMS: atom_id res chain seq x y z
N MET A 1 11.84 -18.43 -8.34
CA MET A 1 11.83 -17.04 -7.79
C MET A 1 12.55 -16.14 -8.78
N SER A 2 12.28 -14.84 -8.85
CA SER A 2 12.96 -13.95 -9.78
C SER A 2 13.92 -13.06 -9.04
N ASN A 3 15.14 -12.90 -9.55
CA ASN A 3 16.16 -12.01 -9.01
C ASN A 3 16.23 -10.75 -9.89
N LEU A 4 16.72 -9.67 -9.30
CA LEU A 4 16.91 -8.41 -9.98
C LEU A 4 18.40 -8.06 -10.01
N ILE A 5 18.98 -7.99 -11.20
CA ILE A 5 20.35 -7.53 -11.40
C ILE A 5 20.35 -6.05 -11.69
N VAL A 6 21.23 -5.32 -11.02
CA VAL A 6 21.33 -3.88 -11.08
C VAL A 6 22.78 -3.49 -11.35
N HIS A 7 23.02 -2.67 -12.39
CA HIS A 7 24.26 -1.95 -12.59
C HIS A 7 24.04 -0.51 -12.13
N GLY A 8 24.54 -0.19 -10.93
CA GLY A 8 24.34 1.09 -10.28
C GLY A 8 25.42 2.13 -10.61
N GLY A 9 25.41 3.24 -9.87
CA GLY A 9 26.37 4.34 -10.03
C GLY A 9 25.95 5.41 -11.04
N THR A 10 24.85 5.20 -11.80
CA THR A 10 24.35 6.17 -12.77
C THR A 10 23.28 7.08 -12.15
N PRO A 11 23.41 8.42 -12.20
CA PRO A 11 22.36 9.34 -11.78
C PRO A 11 21.10 9.20 -12.64
N LEU A 12 19.95 8.94 -12.02
CA LEU A 12 18.70 8.73 -12.71
C LEU A 12 18.08 10.04 -13.18
N ARG A 13 17.57 10.09 -14.42
CA ARG A 13 16.98 11.31 -14.99
C ARG A 13 15.77 10.99 -15.83
N GLY A 14 14.72 11.80 -15.71
CA GLY A 14 13.53 11.70 -16.56
C GLY A 14 12.23 11.97 -15.85
N ARG A 15 11.14 11.68 -16.57
CA ARG A 15 9.77 11.85 -16.07
C ARG A 15 9.04 10.52 -16.10
N ILE A 16 8.29 10.24 -15.04
CA ILE A 16 7.45 9.04 -14.95
C ILE A 16 6.08 9.35 -14.37
N THR A 17 5.13 8.49 -14.74
CA THR A 17 3.80 8.45 -14.15
C THR A 17 3.67 7.12 -13.41
N PRO A 18 3.56 7.15 -12.07
CA PRO A 18 3.33 5.96 -11.27
C PRO A 18 1.97 5.31 -11.55
N SER A 19 1.82 4.08 -11.10
CA SER A 19 0.54 3.39 -11.10
C SER A 19 -0.36 3.93 -9.99
N ALA A 20 -1.67 3.63 -10.06
CA ALA A 20 -2.57 3.88 -8.95
C ALA A 20 -2.22 3.02 -7.72
N ASN A 21 -2.58 3.52 -6.54
CA ASN A 21 -2.31 2.83 -5.29
C ASN A 21 -3.14 1.54 -5.19
N LYS A 22 -2.47 0.40 -5.19
CA LYS A 22 -3.09 -0.91 -5.01
C LYS A 22 -4.02 -0.96 -3.79
N ASN A 23 -3.64 -0.29 -2.69
CA ASN A 23 -4.42 -0.30 -1.46
C ASN A 23 -5.70 0.55 -1.57
N ALA A 24 -5.81 1.48 -2.53
CA ALA A 24 -7.06 2.14 -2.86
C ALA A 24 -7.89 1.31 -3.86
N VAL A 25 -7.23 0.72 -4.85
CA VAL A 25 -7.92 -0.02 -5.93
C VAL A 25 -8.66 -1.25 -5.39
N LEU A 26 -8.05 -2.03 -4.50
CA LEU A 26 -8.66 -3.29 -4.04
C LEU A 26 -9.95 -3.08 -3.22
N PRO A 27 -10.03 -2.19 -2.22
CA PRO A 27 -11.28 -1.92 -1.53
C PRO A 27 -12.34 -1.28 -2.42
N VAL A 28 -11.94 -0.41 -3.37
CA VAL A 28 -12.86 0.16 -4.37
C VAL A 28 -13.47 -0.95 -5.23
N LEU A 29 -12.67 -1.89 -5.74
CA LEU A 29 -13.19 -3.04 -6.48
C LEU A 29 -14.20 -3.83 -5.63
N CYS A 30 -13.89 -4.13 -4.37
CA CYS A 30 -14.84 -4.81 -3.50
C CYS A 30 -16.14 -4.01 -3.31
N ALA A 31 -16.04 -2.69 -3.18
CA ALA A 31 -17.18 -1.79 -3.02
C ALA A 31 -18.10 -1.75 -4.26
N THR A 32 -17.56 -1.99 -5.47
CA THR A 32 -18.38 -2.00 -6.69
C THR A 32 -19.51 -3.03 -6.63
N LEU A 33 -19.32 -4.14 -5.90
CA LEU A 33 -20.36 -5.15 -5.68
C LEU A 33 -21.56 -4.63 -4.88
N LEU A 34 -21.46 -3.51 -4.18
CA LEU A 34 -22.58 -2.93 -3.43
C LEU A 34 -23.65 -2.30 -4.32
N THR A 35 -23.35 -2.01 -5.57
CA THR A 35 -24.27 -1.40 -6.53
C THR A 35 -24.56 -2.30 -7.72
N GLN A 36 -25.75 -2.14 -8.31
CA GLN A 36 -26.14 -2.74 -9.59
C GLN A 36 -26.03 -1.75 -10.76
N ALA A 37 -25.67 -0.50 -10.51
CA ALA A 37 -25.46 0.47 -11.55
C ALA A 37 -24.13 0.26 -12.26
N PRO A 38 -24.00 0.63 -13.55
CA PRO A 38 -22.74 0.52 -14.27
C PRO A 38 -21.68 1.47 -13.71
N LEU A 39 -20.44 1.03 -13.70
CA LEU A 39 -19.29 1.77 -13.19
C LEU A 39 -18.14 1.75 -14.20
N THR A 40 -17.43 2.88 -14.31
CA THR A 40 -16.19 2.98 -15.06
C THR A 40 -15.07 3.47 -14.14
N LEU A 41 -14.02 2.68 -14.01
CA LEU A 41 -12.84 2.99 -13.19
C LEU A 41 -11.65 3.26 -14.11
N HIS A 42 -10.94 4.38 -13.87
CA HIS A 42 -9.78 4.78 -14.66
C HIS A 42 -8.49 4.69 -13.85
N GLY A 43 -7.42 4.18 -14.48
CA GLY A 43 -6.12 4.02 -13.86
C GLY A 43 -5.97 2.71 -13.08
N VAL A 44 -6.83 1.71 -13.32
CA VAL A 44 -6.74 0.39 -12.65
C VAL A 44 -5.45 -0.32 -13.09
N PRO A 45 -4.53 -0.68 -12.16
CA PRO A 45 -3.28 -1.32 -12.52
C PRO A 45 -3.51 -2.81 -12.85
N ASP A 46 -2.77 -3.30 -13.84
CA ASP A 46 -2.80 -4.72 -14.22
C ASP A 46 -1.91 -5.55 -13.29
N ILE A 47 -2.36 -5.80 -12.08
CA ILE A 47 -1.67 -6.60 -11.05
C ILE A 47 -2.43 -7.87 -10.72
N THR A 48 -1.72 -8.86 -10.18
CA THR A 48 -2.27 -10.19 -9.86
C THR A 48 -3.51 -10.12 -8.96
N ASP A 49 -3.51 -9.24 -7.94
CA ASP A 49 -4.61 -9.14 -6.99
C ASP A 49 -5.87 -8.55 -7.66
N VAL A 50 -5.72 -7.60 -8.58
CA VAL A 50 -6.84 -7.07 -9.39
C VAL A 50 -7.41 -8.17 -10.28
N ARG A 51 -6.57 -8.90 -11.02
CA ARG A 51 -7.03 -10.01 -11.89
C ARG A 51 -7.83 -11.04 -11.10
N LYS A 52 -7.36 -11.45 -9.90
CA LYS A 52 -8.06 -12.39 -9.03
C LYS A 52 -9.46 -11.90 -8.61
N ILE A 53 -9.62 -10.60 -8.30
CA ILE A 53 -10.93 -10.02 -7.97
C ILE A 53 -11.83 -10.00 -9.21
N LEU A 54 -11.32 -9.60 -10.37
CA LEU A 54 -12.10 -9.57 -11.61
C LEU A 54 -12.55 -10.95 -12.04
N ASP A 55 -11.72 -11.99 -11.81
CA ASP A 55 -12.11 -13.37 -12.08
C ASP A 55 -13.25 -13.83 -11.16
N ILE A 56 -13.24 -13.46 -9.89
CA ILE A 56 -14.39 -13.68 -9.00
C ILE A 56 -15.63 -12.97 -9.53
N PHE A 57 -15.55 -11.71 -9.93
CA PHE A 57 -16.69 -10.98 -10.48
C PHE A 57 -17.29 -11.70 -11.69
N ARG A 58 -16.47 -12.23 -12.58
CA ARG A 58 -16.93 -13.02 -13.71
C ARG A 58 -17.63 -14.30 -13.28
N THR A 59 -17.10 -15.01 -12.28
CA THR A 59 -17.75 -16.23 -11.74
C THR A 59 -19.08 -15.93 -11.07
N LEU A 60 -19.24 -14.74 -10.50
CA LEU A 60 -20.51 -14.25 -9.94
C LEU A 60 -21.54 -13.84 -11.00
N GLY A 61 -21.16 -13.76 -12.28
CA GLY A 61 -22.02 -13.34 -13.40
C GLY A 61 -21.97 -11.83 -13.69
N SER A 62 -20.95 -11.11 -13.21
CA SER A 62 -20.78 -9.69 -13.53
C SER A 62 -20.25 -9.49 -14.95
N ASP A 63 -20.70 -8.42 -15.61
CA ASP A 63 -20.05 -7.92 -16.83
C ASP A 63 -18.77 -7.19 -16.44
N VAL A 64 -17.64 -7.68 -16.95
CA VAL A 64 -16.29 -7.16 -16.65
C VAL A 64 -15.53 -6.94 -17.94
N ARG A 65 -15.23 -5.68 -18.26
CA ARG A 65 -14.43 -5.28 -19.42
C ARG A 65 -13.22 -4.47 -18.97
N MET A 66 -12.03 -4.99 -19.20
CA MET A 66 -10.76 -4.34 -18.85
C MET A 66 -9.98 -3.99 -20.12
N ASP A 67 -9.73 -2.72 -20.34
CA ASP A 67 -8.73 -2.25 -21.29
C ASP A 67 -7.38 -2.11 -20.58
N HIS A 68 -6.49 -3.06 -20.80
CA HIS A 68 -5.17 -3.08 -20.18
C HIS A 68 -4.24 -1.95 -20.68
N ALA A 69 -4.49 -1.37 -21.84
CA ALA A 69 -3.67 -0.31 -22.41
C ALA A 69 -3.93 1.03 -21.72
N SER A 70 -5.19 1.37 -21.48
CA SER A 70 -5.59 2.60 -20.79
C SER A 70 -5.74 2.44 -19.29
N GLY A 71 -5.82 1.20 -18.78
CA GLY A 71 -6.19 0.92 -17.39
C GLY A 71 -7.66 1.25 -17.10
N THR A 72 -8.54 1.23 -18.10
CA THR A 72 -9.97 1.50 -17.92
C THR A 72 -10.72 0.19 -17.70
N LEU A 73 -11.48 0.14 -16.61
CA LEU A 73 -12.30 -1.00 -16.22
C LEU A 73 -13.78 -0.60 -16.18
N GLU A 74 -14.59 -1.28 -16.99
CA GLU A 74 -16.04 -1.17 -16.95
C GLU A 74 -16.62 -2.37 -16.20
N LEU A 75 -17.51 -2.10 -15.24
CA LEU A 75 -18.14 -3.10 -14.37
C LEU A 75 -19.66 -2.91 -14.35
N HIS A 76 -20.39 -4.05 -14.39
CA HIS A 76 -21.82 -4.06 -14.18
C HIS A 76 -22.21 -5.36 -13.43
N HIS A 77 -22.70 -5.21 -12.20
CA HIS A 77 -23.05 -6.31 -11.30
C HIS A 77 -24.56 -6.58 -11.25
N LYS A 78 -25.26 -6.55 -12.39
CA LYS A 78 -26.72 -6.60 -12.48
C LYS A 78 -27.30 -7.95 -12.03
N ASP A 79 -26.83 -9.03 -12.62
CA ASP A 79 -27.43 -10.37 -12.49
C ASP A 79 -26.49 -11.33 -11.74
N THR A 80 -25.86 -10.86 -10.66
CA THR A 80 -24.90 -11.65 -9.90
C THR A 80 -25.58 -12.63 -8.95
N ALA A 81 -25.00 -13.83 -8.82
CA ALA A 81 -25.41 -14.85 -7.85
C ALA A 81 -24.18 -15.36 -7.07
N PHE A 82 -24.37 -15.68 -5.82
CA PHE A 82 -23.31 -16.24 -4.97
C PHE A 82 -23.81 -17.49 -4.23
N ASP A 83 -23.07 -18.58 -4.39
CA ASP A 83 -23.22 -19.79 -3.60
C ASP A 83 -21.96 -20.05 -2.80
N ALA A 84 -22.03 -19.97 -1.49
CA ALA A 84 -20.89 -20.15 -0.59
C ALA A 84 -20.27 -21.56 -0.63
N ALA A 85 -20.96 -22.56 -1.20
CA ALA A 85 -20.43 -23.89 -1.41
C ALA A 85 -19.62 -24.00 -2.72
N ALA A 86 -20.04 -23.28 -3.76
CA ALA A 86 -19.45 -23.32 -5.10
C ALA A 86 -18.41 -22.23 -5.34
N HIS A 87 -18.68 -21.00 -4.85
CA HIS A 87 -17.80 -19.87 -5.06
C HIS A 87 -16.80 -19.72 -3.91
N ARG A 88 -15.52 -19.85 -4.21
CA ARG A 88 -14.42 -19.66 -3.27
C ARG A 88 -13.77 -18.31 -3.50
N LEU A 89 -13.53 -17.57 -2.42
CA LEU A 89 -12.76 -16.33 -2.47
C LEU A 89 -11.28 -16.65 -2.74
N PRO A 90 -10.51 -15.74 -3.38
CA PRO A 90 -9.13 -16.00 -3.75
C PRO A 90 -8.28 -16.38 -2.54
N GLU A 91 -7.67 -17.55 -2.61
CA GLU A 91 -6.63 -17.96 -1.68
C GLU A 91 -5.37 -17.10 -1.90
N GLU A 92 -4.52 -17.00 -0.89
CA GLU A 92 -3.25 -16.26 -0.93
C GLU A 92 -3.38 -14.75 -1.21
N MET A 93 -4.58 -14.19 -1.06
CA MET A 93 -4.84 -12.76 -1.18
C MET A 93 -5.53 -12.26 0.10
N ARG A 94 -4.78 -11.55 0.97
CA ARG A 94 -5.31 -11.03 2.23
C ARG A 94 -6.51 -10.09 2.04
N SER A 95 -6.48 -9.28 0.98
CA SER A 95 -7.55 -8.34 0.63
C SER A 95 -8.88 -9.01 0.28
N SER A 96 -8.93 -10.33 0.08
CA SER A 96 -10.20 -11.05 -0.13
C SER A 96 -11.19 -10.93 1.03
N ILE A 97 -10.70 -10.61 2.24
CA ILE A 97 -11.56 -10.32 3.40
C ILE A 97 -12.47 -9.09 3.17
N MET A 98 -12.09 -8.18 2.27
CA MET A 98 -12.91 -7.01 1.91
C MET A 98 -14.07 -7.35 0.97
N LEU A 99 -14.13 -8.57 0.42
CA LEU A 99 -15.31 -9.08 -0.29
C LEU A 99 -16.43 -9.53 0.66
N VAL A 100 -16.10 -9.77 1.94
CA VAL A 100 -17.09 -10.24 2.93
C VAL A 100 -18.26 -9.26 3.09
N PRO A 101 -18.06 -7.95 3.35
CA PRO A 101 -19.18 -7.02 3.52
C PRO A 101 -20.13 -6.95 2.31
N PRO A 102 -19.67 -6.77 1.07
CA PRO A 102 -20.58 -6.71 -0.07
C PRO A 102 -21.30 -8.04 -0.34
N LEU A 103 -20.65 -9.19 -0.07
CA LEU A 103 -21.32 -10.49 -0.17
C LEU A 103 -22.40 -10.67 0.90
N LEU A 104 -22.15 -10.23 2.13
CA LEU A 104 -23.16 -10.22 3.20
C LEU A 104 -24.34 -9.32 2.85
N ALA A 105 -24.06 -8.11 2.34
CA ALA A 105 -25.10 -7.16 1.98
C ALA A 105 -26.01 -7.67 0.85
N ARG A 106 -25.44 -8.36 -0.14
CA ARG A 106 -26.19 -8.86 -1.32
C ARG A 106 -26.80 -10.25 -1.14
N PHE A 107 -26.09 -11.14 -0.48
CA PHE A 107 -26.42 -12.58 -0.47
C PHE A 107 -26.62 -13.15 0.94
N GLY A 108 -26.38 -12.35 1.99
CA GLY A 108 -26.53 -12.77 3.39
C GLY A 108 -25.46 -13.76 3.87
N VAL A 109 -24.51 -14.13 3.02
CA VAL A 109 -23.45 -15.10 3.36
C VAL A 109 -22.16 -14.79 2.64
N ALA A 110 -21.03 -15.02 3.32
CA ALA A 110 -19.69 -15.00 2.74
C ALA A 110 -18.85 -16.13 3.31
N ARG A 111 -17.93 -16.69 2.51
CA ARG A 111 -16.99 -17.72 2.95
C ARG A 111 -15.57 -17.30 2.54
N LEU A 112 -14.66 -17.30 3.51
CA LEU A 112 -13.24 -16.97 3.34
C LEU A 112 -12.42 -18.17 3.80
N GLU A 113 -11.45 -18.62 2.99
CA GLU A 113 -10.53 -19.70 3.39
C GLU A 113 -9.54 -19.21 4.48
N ASP A 114 -9.23 -20.08 5.46
CA ASP A 114 -8.38 -19.74 6.61
C ASP A 114 -6.90 -19.46 6.24
N ASN A 115 -6.45 -19.95 5.07
CA ASN A 115 -5.06 -19.82 4.60
C ASN A 115 -4.80 -18.52 3.85
N VAL A 116 -5.22 -17.39 4.40
CA VAL A 116 -4.96 -16.09 3.79
C VAL A 116 -3.51 -15.68 4.01
N LYS A 117 -2.61 -16.14 3.13
CA LYS A 117 -1.22 -15.70 3.11
C LYS A 117 -1.14 -14.27 2.57
N GLY A 118 -0.44 -13.41 3.30
CA GLY A 118 -0.13 -12.04 2.90
C GLY A 118 1.39 -11.80 2.88
N CYS A 119 1.78 -10.54 2.83
CA CYS A 119 3.15 -10.10 3.06
C CYS A 119 3.66 -10.61 4.40
N THR A 120 4.92 -11.07 4.49
CA THR A 120 5.53 -11.65 5.70
C THR A 120 5.87 -10.63 6.81
N LEU A 121 5.32 -9.42 6.72
CA LEU A 121 5.42 -8.38 7.75
C LEU A 121 4.56 -8.74 8.97
N GLY A 122 5.12 -9.49 9.91
CA GLY A 122 4.52 -9.81 11.20
C GLY A 122 3.27 -10.70 11.17
N VAL A 123 2.82 -11.14 12.34
CA VAL A 123 1.51 -11.80 12.51
C VAL A 123 0.42 -10.75 12.36
N ARG A 124 -0.55 -10.99 11.48
CA ARG A 124 -1.67 -10.09 11.24
C ARG A 124 -2.95 -10.81 11.58
N GLU A 125 -3.57 -10.37 12.65
CA GLU A 125 -4.84 -10.87 13.13
C GLU A 125 -5.97 -10.56 12.15
N ILE A 126 -6.98 -11.43 12.13
CA ILE A 126 -8.27 -11.19 11.43
C ILE A 126 -9.38 -10.82 12.43
N ASP A 127 -9.09 -10.92 13.72
CA ASP A 127 -10.05 -10.68 14.80
C ASP A 127 -10.72 -9.31 14.71
N PRO A 128 -10.03 -8.19 14.44
CA PRO A 128 -10.69 -6.89 14.27
C PRO A 128 -11.73 -6.87 13.14
N HIS A 129 -11.52 -7.64 12.06
CA HIS A 129 -12.52 -7.78 11.00
C HIS A 129 -13.73 -8.59 11.47
N VAL A 130 -13.48 -9.68 12.21
CA VAL A 130 -14.55 -10.52 12.79
C VAL A 130 -15.41 -9.70 13.74
N GLU A 131 -14.81 -8.87 14.58
CA GLU A 131 -15.51 -7.96 15.49
C GLU A 131 -16.38 -6.95 14.73
N VAL A 132 -15.87 -6.37 13.65
CA VAL A 132 -16.65 -5.50 12.78
C VAL A 132 -17.85 -6.26 12.21
N PHE A 133 -17.65 -7.44 11.62
CA PHE A 133 -18.78 -8.21 11.05
C PHE A 133 -19.84 -8.55 12.09
N ARG A 134 -19.42 -8.94 13.30
CA ARG A 134 -20.34 -9.21 14.42
C ARG A 134 -21.09 -7.97 14.87
N SER A 135 -20.43 -6.81 14.91
CA SER A 135 -21.06 -5.57 15.34
C SER A 135 -22.17 -5.11 14.38
N PHE A 136 -22.14 -5.52 13.12
CA PHE A 136 -23.21 -5.30 12.14
C PHE A 136 -24.24 -6.43 12.07
N GLY A 137 -24.17 -7.45 12.93
CA GLY A 137 -25.12 -8.56 13.00
C GLY A 137 -24.69 -9.84 12.31
N GLY A 138 -23.44 -9.93 11.88
CA GLY A 138 -22.88 -11.14 11.29
C GLY A 138 -22.61 -12.23 12.32
N ALA A 139 -23.13 -13.44 12.11
CA ALA A 139 -22.69 -14.65 12.81
C ALA A 139 -21.44 -15.19 12.13
N VAL A 140 -20.34 -15.31 12.88
CA VAL A 140 -19.05 -15.73 12.37
C VAL A 140 -18.68 -17.08 12.96
N GLU A 141 -18.49 -18.06 12.11
CA GLU A 141 -18.14 -19.44 12.46
C GLU A 141 -16.87 -19.88 11.71
N ARG A 142 -16.01 -20.64 12.39
CA ARG A 142 -14.88 -21.31 11.76
C ARG A 142 -15.25 -22.76 11.51
N ALA A 143 -15.29 -23.20 10.26
CA ALA A 143 -15.64 -24.53 9.84
C ALA A 143 -14.73 -25.03 8.72
N GLN A 144 -14.15 -26.22 8.89
CA GLN A 144 -13.37 -26.92 7.85
C GLN A 144 -12.26 -26.08 7.19
N GLY A 145 -11.51 -25.29 7.98
CA GLY A 145 -10.43 -24.43 7.46
C GLY A 145 -10.92 -23.17 6.75
N SER A 146 -12.19 -22.78 6.95
CA SER A 146 -12.79 -21.57 6.39
C SER A 146 -13.46 -20.75 7.47
N LEU A 147 -13.49 -19.45 7.26
CA LEU A 147 -14.32 -18.50 7.99
C LEU A 147 -15.66 -18.34 7.23
N LEU A 148 -16.73 -18.70 7.86
CA LEU A 148 -18.08 -18.52 7.32
C LEU A 148 -18.79 -17.40 8.09
N VAL A 149 -19.25 -16.39 7.36
CA VAL A 149 -20.01 -15.26 7.92
C VAL A 149 -21.39 -15.27 7.33
N ARG A 150 -22.42 -15.17 8.20
CA ARG A 150 -23.82 -15.16 7.80
C ARG A 150 -24.58 -14.06 8.52
N CYS A 151 -25.52 -13.43 7.83
CA CYS A 151 -26.50 -12.52 8.42
C CYS A 151 -27.89 -13.11 8.25
N ALA A 152 -28.65 -13.21 9.35
CA ALA A 152 -30.03 -13.68 9.31
C ALA A 152 -31.02 -12.65 8.75
N GLY A 153 -30.59 -11.41 8.59
CA GLY A 153 -31.35 -10.27 8.08
C GLY A 153 -30.44 -9.16 7.59
N PRO A 154 -30.99 -7.96 7.29
CA PRO A 154 -30.20 -6.82 6.88
C PRO A 154 -29.16 -6.41 7.94
N LEU A 155 -28.02 -5.87 7.49
CA LEU A 155 -27.03 -5.27 8.38
C LEU A 155 -27.66 -4.09 9.13
N HIS A 156 -27.29 -3.90 10.40
CA HIS A 156 -27.79 -2.81 11.23
C HIS A 156 -26.66 -1.87 11.65
N ALA A 157 -27.01 -0.57 11.82
CA ALA A 157 -26.04 0.44 12.21
C ALA A 157 -25.43 0.14 13.59
N THR A 158 -24.17 0.51 13.76
CA THR A 158 -23.39 0.26 14.98
C THR A 158 -22.44 1.39 15.32
N HIS A 159 -22.01 1.42 16.59
CA HIS A 159 -20.92 2.25 17.06
C HIS A 159 -19.77 1.34 17.46
N HIS A 160 -18.63 1.49 16.81
CA HIS A 160 -17.50 0.60 17.00
C HIS A 160 -16.22 1.39 17.32
N TRP A 161 -15.32 0.78 18.08
CA TRP A 161 -14.02 1.33 18.41
C TRP A 161 -12.94 0.29 18.09
N LEU A 162 -12.00 0.61 17.21
CA LEU A 162 -10.88 -0.27 16.92
C LEU A 162 -9.77 -0.11 17.98
N ASP A 163 -9.11 -1.21 18.32
CA ASP A 163 -7.96 -1.21 19.21
C ASP A 163 -6.78 -0.42 18.61
N TYR A 164 -6.65 -0.44 17.29
CA TYR A 164 -5.66 0.32 16.54
C TYR A 164 -6.20 0.71 15.17
N ALA A 165 -5.59 1.74 14.54
CA ALA A 165 -6.00 2.26 13.24
C ALA A 165 -5.63 1.27 12.11
N SER A 166 -6.45 0.25 11.91
CA SER A 166 -6.30 -0.75 10.85
C SER A 166 -6.95 -0.27 9.56
N VAL A 167 -6.18 -0.19 8.48
CA VAL A 167 -6.64 0.22 7.15
C VAL A 167 -7.78 -0.67 6.65
N THR A 168 -7.52 -1.95 6.45
CA THR A 168 -8.51 -2.87 5.86
C THR A 168 -9.72 -3.13 6.77
N THR A 169 -9.57 -2.99 8.09
CA THR A 169 -10.69 -3.08 9.03
C THR A 169 -11.57 -1.83 8.94
N THR A 170 -10.98 -0.65 8.78
CA THR A 170 -11.71 0.59 8.53
C THR A 170 -12.50 0.50 7.21
N GLU A 171 -11.90 -0.01 6.15
CA GLU A 171 -12.55 -0.22 4.86
C GLU A 171 -13.71 -1.20 4.97
N ASN A 172 -13.54 -2.32 5.67
CA ASN A 172 -14.63 -3.28 5.93
C ASN A 172 -15.77 -2.67 6.76
N PHE A 173 -15.43 -1.82 7.75
CA PHE A 173 -16.45 -1.10 8.50
C PHE A 173 -17.29 -0.20 7.59
N VAL A 174 -16.64 0.59 6.73
CA VAL A 174 -17.33 1.50 5.80
C VAL A 174 -18.20 0.73 4.81
N LEU A 175 -17.73 -0.42 4.29
CA LEU A 175 -18.50 -1.28 3.39
C LEU A 175 -19.74 -1.85 4.08
N CYS A 176 -19.64 -2.34 5.32
CA CYS A 176 -20.77 -2.80 6.11
C CYS A 176 -21.75 -1.66 6.41
N ALA A 177 -21.21 -0.52 6.86
CA ALA A 177 -22.00 0.65 7.25
C ALA A 177 -22.79 1.25 6.10
N ALA A 178 -22.22 1.27 4.89
CA ALA A 178 -22.91 1.75 3.68
C ALA A 178 -24.19 0.94 3.38
N SER A 179 -24.17 -0.35 3.68
CA SER A 179 -25.31 -1.27 3.46
C SER A 179 -26.26 -1.35 4.65
N ALA A 180 -25.84 -0.91 5.84
CA ALA A 180 -26.64 -0.93 7.04
C ALA A 180 -27.63 0.23 7.07
N SER A 181 -28.87 0.00 7.52
CA SER A 181 -29.82 1.10 7.72
C SER A 181 -29.47 1.92 8.97
N GLY A 182 -29.31 3.24 8.80
CA GLY A 182 -29.03 4.17 9.89
C GLY A 182 -27.62 4.75 9.88
N VAL A 183 -27.17 5.27 11.03
CA VAL A 183 -25.89 5.96 11.18
C VAL A 183 -24.94 5.11 11.98
N SER A 184 -23.79 4.77 11.38
CA SER A 184 -22.71 4.02 12.04
C SER A 184 -21.53 4.93 12.32
N THR A 185 -20.85 4.75 13.46
CA THR A 185 -19.63 5.48 13.80
C THR A 185 -18.48 4.54 14.10
N LEU A 186 -17.33 4.84 13.55
CA LEU A 186 -16.06 4.19 13.83
C LEU A 186 -15.11 5.17 14.49
N ASN A 187 -14.59 4.80 15.65
CA ASN A 187 -13.50 5.51 16.32
C ASN A 187 -12.19 4.74 16.13
N ASN A 188 -11.07 5.46 16.19
CA ASN A 188 -9.74 4.96 15.89
C ASN A 188 -9.62 4.43 14.45
N ALA A 189 -10.34 5.07 13.53
CA ALA A 189 -10.32 4.76 12.10
C ALA A 189 -8.93 5.05 11.50
N ALA A 190 -8.52 4.23 10.54
CA ALA A 190 -7.39 4.54 9.67
C ALA A 190 -7.73 5.75 8.76
N SER A 191 -6.74 6.59 8.49
CA SER A 191 -6.93 7.84 7.74
C SER A 191 -5.87 8.05 6.65
N GLU A 192 -5.21 6.99 6.21
CA GLU A 192 -4.24 6.99 5.13
C GLU A 192 -4.84 7.54 3.82
N PRO A 193 -4.05 8.15 2.94
CA PRO A 193 -4.52 8.71 1.67
C PRO A 193 -5.38 7.74 0.86
N HIS A 194 -5.00 6.47 0.79
CA HIS A 194 -5.76 5.44 0.06
C HIS A 194 -7.10 5.07 0.75
N VAL A 195 -7.21 5.19 2.08
CA VAL A 195 -8.49 5.06 2.79
C VAL A 195 -9.40 6.25 2.49
N GLN A 196 -8.84 7.45 2.44
CA GLN A 196 -9.58 8.66 2.05
C GLN A 196 -10.08 8.56 0.60
N GLU A 197 -9.25 8.07 -0.30
CA GLU A 197 -9.60 7.83 -1.70
C GLU A 197 -10.73 6.80 -1.84
N PHE A 198 -10.66 5.70 -1.10
CA PHE A 198 -11.76 4.73 -1.00
C PHE A 198 -13.05 5.39 -0.47
N CYS A 199 -12.97 6.22 0.56
CA CYS A 199 -14.14 6.95 1.07
C CYS A 199 -14.69 7.95 0.05
N ARG A 200 -13.85 8.63 -0.76
CA ARG A 200 -14.30 9.47 -1.88
C ARG A 200 -15.08 8.66 -2.93
N PHE A 201 -14.60 7.45 -3.24
CA PHE A 201 -15.34 6.54 -4.13
C PHE A 201 -16.71 6.17 -3.54
N MET A 202 -16.80 5.81 -2.25
CA MET A 202 -18.06 5.52 -1.58
C MET A 202 -19.00 6.73 -1.61
N THR A 203 -18.47 7.93 -1.45
CA THR A 203 -19.24 9.18 -1.54
C THR A 203 -19.78 9.40 -2.97
N MET A 204 -18.99 9.09 -3.99
CA MET A 204 -19.42 9.13 -5.40
C MET A 204 -20.58 8.15 -5.66
N LEU A 205 -20.59 6.98 -5.01
CA LEU A 205 -21.73 6.04 -5.06
C LEU A 205 -22.99 6.55 -4.34
N GLY A 206 -22.92 7.62 -3.56
CA GLY A 206 -24.02 8.20 -2.82
C GLY A 206 -24.01 7.97 -1.31
N VAL A 207 -22.96 7.36 -0.75
CA VAL A 207 -22.81 7.21 0.70
C VAL A 207 -22.34 8.53 1.32
N ARG A 208 -23.09 9.07 2.27
CA ARG A 208 -22.62 10.21 3.05
C ARG A 208 -21.67 9.73 4.14
N ILE A 209 -20.43 10.23 4.12
CA ILE A 209 -19.39 9.94 5.11
C ILE A 209 -18.86 11.24 5.67
N ASP A 210 -19.00 11.45 6.99
CA ASP A 210 -18.43 12.58 7.70
C ASP A 210 -17.11 12.16 8.37
N GLY A 211 -16.11 13.04 8.41
CA GLY A 211 -14.83 12.79 9.10
C GLY A 211 -13.76 12.06 8.27
N ILE A 212 -13.88 12.01 6.94
CA ILE A 212 -12.85 11.43 6.05
C ILE A 212 -11.49 12.09 6.35
N GLY A 213 -10.46 11.26 6.52
CA GLY A 213 -9.10 11.71 6.85
C GLY A 213 -8.88 11.98 8.35
N THR A 214 -9.83 11.63 9.20
CA THR A 214 -9.71 11.73 10.66
C THR A 214 -9.82 10.36 11.34
N SER A 215 -9.50 10.29 12.62
CA SER A 215 -9.63 9.06 13.42
C SER A 215 -11.09 8.68 13.76
N ARG A 216 -12.08 9.48 13.34
CA ARG A 216 -13.49 9.20 13.56
C ARG A 216 -14.27 9.34 12.26
N LEU A 217 -14.89 8.26 11.82
CA LEU A 217 -15.79 8.24 10.67
C LEU A 217 -17.24 8.10 11.13
N THR A 218 -18.14 8.84 10.47
CA THR A 218 -19.57 8.68 10.60
C THR A 218 -20.14 8.37 9.22
N VAL A 219 -20.74 7.18 9.07
CA VAL A 219 -21.27 6.67 7.80
C VAL A 219 -22.78 6.62 7.89
N HIS A 220 -23.46 7.28 6.95
CA HIS A 220 -24.92 7.27 6.82
C HIS A 220 -25.31 6.23 5.76
N GLY A 221 -25.70 5.04 6.22
CA GLY A 221 -26.00 3.90 5.37
C GLY A 221 -27.48 3.78 4.98
N GLY A 222 -27.76 2.75 4.16
CA GLY A 222 -29.10 2.44 3.69
C GLY A 222 -29.60 3.27 2.50
N ALA A 223 -28.76 4.14 1.92
CA ALA A 223 -29.06 4.84 0.67
C ALA A 223 -28.97 3.88 -0.51
N ALA A 224 -29.79 4.13 -1.56
CA ALA A 224 -29.61 3.47 -2.85
C ALA A 224 -28.30 3.94 -3.47
N LEU A 225 -27.41 2.99 -3.81
CA LEU A 225 -26.12 3.32 -4.39
C LEU A 225 -26.22 3.48 -5.91
N GLY A 226 -25.61 4.56 -6.42
CA GLY A 226 -25.53 4.88 -7.83
C GLY A 226 -24.35 4.19 -8.52
N GLY A 227 -24.14 4.60 -9.77
CA GLY A 227 -22.96 4.29 -10.59
C GLY A 227 -22.24 5.58 -10.98
N GLY A 228 -21.27 5.46 -11.89
CA GLY A 228 -20.55 6.62 -12.42
C GLY A 228 -19.12 6.29 -12.80
N GLU A 229 -18.31 7.35 -12.92
CA GLU A 229 -16.90 7.24 -13.27
C GLU A 229 -16.02 7.65 -12.08
N PHE A 230 -14.93 6.92 -11.86
CA PHE A 230 -13.95 7.23 -10.83
C PHE A 230 -12.53 7.07 -11.40
N ARG A 231 -11.66 8.00 -11.05
CA ARG A 231 -10.25 7.97 -11.42
C ARG A 231 -9.40 7.90 -10.16
N PHE A 232 -8.49 6.92 -10.14
CA PHE A 232 -7.53 6.78 -9.05
C PHE A 232 -6.40 7.80 -9.14
N ASP A 233 -5.95 8.26 -7.97
CA ASP A 233 -4.71 9.01 -7.82
C ASP A 233 -3.48 8.11 -7.99
N GLU A 234 -2.32 8.68 -8.31
CA GLU A 234 -1.06 7.96 -8.36
C GLU A 234 -0.64 7.48 -6.95
N ASP A 235 -0.01 6.30 -6.86
CA ASP A 235 0.47 5.73 -5.60
C ASP A 235 1.53 6.63 -4.95
N PHE A 236 1.19 7.30 -3.85
CA PHE A 236 2.11 8.17 -3.12
C PHE A 236 3.36 7.43 -2.59
N HIS A 237 3.29 6.13 -2.37
CA HIS A 237 4.46 5.32 -2.04
C HIS A 237 5.38 5.17 -3.25
N GLU A 238 4.83 4.96 -4.44
CA GLU A 238 5.60 4.85 -5.67
C GLU A 238 6.21 6.21 -6.06
N ILE A 239 5.44 7.31 -5.92
CA ILE A 239 5.94 8.68 -6.07
C ILE A 239 7.14 8.91 -5.16
N THR A 240 6.99 8.64 -3.86
CA THR A 240 8.07 8.81 -2.86
C THR A 240 9.29 7.96 -3.20
N THR A 241 9.09 6.73 -3.67
CA THR A 241 10.17 5.82 -4.09
C THR A 241 10.98 6.41 -5.23
N PHE A 242 10.34 6.93 -6.27
CA PHE A 242 11.06 7.51 -7.42
C PHE A 242 11.74 8.84 -7.09
N LEU A 243 11.14 9.67 -6.24
CA LEU A 243 11.79 10.88 -5.72
C LEU A 243 13.04 10.51 -4.90
N ALA A 244 12.93 9.49 -4.05
CA ALA A 244 14.06 8.98 -3.27
C ALA A 244 15.15 8.35 -4.14
N LEU A 245 14.81 7.65 -5.22
CA LEU A 245 15.74 7.14 -6.22
C LEU A 245 16.49 8.26 -6.92
N GLY A 246 15.82 9.33 -7.33
CA GLY A 246 16.48 10.53 -7.85
C GLY A 246 17.46 11.11 -6.83
N ALA A 247 17.03 11.26 -5.58
CA ALA A 247 17.87 11.81 -4.52
C ALA A 247 19.08 10.93 -4.19
N ILE A 248 18.90 9.60 -4.03
CA ILE A 248 19.99 8.70 -3.62
C ILE A 248 21.07 8.54 -4.70
N THR A 249 20.69 8.59 -5.99
CA THR A 249 21.59 8.46 -7.14
C THR A 249 22.20 9.79 -7.58
N GLY A 250 21.76 10.92 -7.02
CA GLY A 250 22.19 12.26 -7.46
C GLY A 250 21.61 12.67 -8.80
N GLY A 251 20.48 12.09 -9.15
CA GLY A 251 19.77 12.31 -10.39
C GLY A 251 18.76 13.45 -10.33
N ASP A 252 17.91 13.50 -11.36
CA ASP A 252 16.84 14.47 -11.52
C ASP A 252 15.60 13.76 -12.06
N VAL A 253 14.75 13.32 -11.14
CA VAL A 253 13.53 12.56 -11.44
C VAL A 253 12.30 13.41 -11.15
N VAL A 254 11.43 13.51 -12.13
CA VAL A 254 10.15 14.21 -12.03
C VAL A 254 9.02 13.18 -12.09
N VAL A 255 8.14 13.20 -11.10
CA VAL A 255 7.12 12.17 -10.90
C VAL A 255 5.73 12.80 -10.92
N ARG A 256 4.82 12.23 -11.69
CA ARG A 256 3.41 12.65 -11.69
C ARG A 256 2.84 12.51 -10.28
N ASN A 257 2.14 13.54 -9.80
CA ASN A 257 1.52 13.58 -8.47
C ASN A 257 0.26 14.45 -8.52
N SER A 258 -0.90 13.82 -8.53
CA SER A 258 -2.21 14.49 -8.55
C SER A 258 -2.68 14.91 -7.16
N ALA A 259 -2.07 14.39 -6.08
CA ALA A 259 -2.48 14.63 -4.70
C ALA A 259 -1.30 15.08 -3.80
N PRO A 260 -0.66 16.23 -4.11
CA PRO A 260 0.50 16.72 -3.35
C PRO A 260 0.15 17.09 -1.90
N GLU A 261 -1.11 17.30 -1.56
CA GLU A 261 -1.60 17.54 -0.21
C GLU A 261 -1.32 16.37 0.75
N ASN A 262 -1.00 15.20 0.25
CA ASN A 262 -0.61 14.04 1.04
C ASN A 262 0.88 14.02 1.43
N PHE A 263 1.67 15.01 0.99
CA PHE A 263 3.14 14.98 1.11
C PHE A 263 3.76 15.79 2.25
N PRO A 264 3.07 16.67 3.00
CA PRO A 264 3.76 17.60 3.94
C PRO A 264 4.71 16.93 4.93
N LEU A 265 4.36 15.74 5.47
CA LEU A 265 5.22 15.02 6.41
C LEU A 265 6.30 14.20 5.69
N ILE A 266 6.02 13.71 4.48
CA ILE A 266 6.98 13.03 3.61
C ILE A 266 8.08 14.03 3.22
N ASP A 267 7.72 15.24 2.80
CA ASP A 267 8.66 16.32 2.44
C ASP A 267 9.55 16.74 3.62
N ARG A 268 8.92 16.90 4.81
CA ARG A 268 9.70 17.15 6.03
C ARG A 268 10.67 16.03 6.36
N THR A 269 10.33 14.80 5.99
CA THR A 269 11.22 13.65 6.22
C THR A 269 12.35 13.64 5.20
N PHE A 270 12.09 13.97 3.93
CA PHE A 270 13.15 14.21 2.93
C PHE A 270 14.11 15.33 3.36
N ALA A 271 13.57 16.42 3.90
CA ALA A 271 14.39 17.53 4.39
C ALA A 271 15.36 17.11 5.49
N LYS A 272 15.07 16.09 6.30
CA LYS A 272 16.01 15.51 7.29
C LYS A 272 17.27 14.92 6.66
N PHE A 273 17.24 14.63 5.36
CA PHE A 273 18.39 14.11 4.58
C PHE A 273 18.95 15.13 3.59
N GLY A 274 18.57 16.41 3.73
CA GLY A 274 19.02 17.49 2.86
C GLY A 274 18.37 17.48 1.47
N VAL A 275 17.21 16.87 1.34
CA VAL A 275 16.42 16.81 0.09
C VAL A 275 15.19 17.69 0.22
N ARG A 276 15.00 18.63 -0.70
CA ARG A 276 13.81 19.47 -0.83
C ARG A 276 12.92 18.90 -1.94
N ILE A 277 11.63 18.74 -1.65
CA ILE A 277 10.64 18.39 -2.65
C ILE A 277 9.92 19.64 -3.13
N GLU A 278 9.71 19.75 -4.43
CA GLU A 278 8.92 20.78 -5.08
C GLU A 278 7.71 20.13 -5.77
N HIS A 279 6.53 20.70 -5.56
CA HIS A 279 5.29 20.29 -6.18
C HIS A 279 4.79 21.43 -7.09
N ALA A 280 4.64 21.16 -8.38
CA ALA A 280 4.14 22.13 -9.34
C ALA A 280 3.42 21.42 -10.50
N ASP A 281 2.27 21.96 -10.93
CA ASP A 281 1.53 21.54 -12.13
C ASP A 281 1.21 20.03 -12.16
N GLY A 282 0.92 19.44 -11.00
CA GLY A 282 0.63 18.01 -10.86
C GLY A 282 1.85 17.10 -11.00
N TRP A 283 3.05 17.63 -10.73
CA TRP A 283 4.32 16.92 -10.72
C TRP A 283 5.09 17.21 -9.44
N SER A 284 5.90 16.27 -9.03
CA SER A 284 6.81 16.41 -7.89
C SER A 284 8.25 16.16 -8.34
N ARG A 285 9.20 16.89 -7.76
CA ARG A 285 10.62 16.80 -8.07
C ARG A 285 11.46 16.90 -6.80
N ALA A 286 12.46 16.04 -6.68
CA ALA A 286 13.41 16.07 -5.58
C ALA A 286 14.65 16.91 -5.98
N HIS A 287 15.01 17.86 -5.12
CA HIS A 287 16.20 18.69 -5.27
C HIS A 287 17.15 18.48 -4.10
N ARG A 288 18.44 18.34 -4.36
CA ARG A 288 19.47 18.37 -3.34
C ARG A 288 20.69 19.20 -3.77
N GLU A 289 21.27 19.88 -2.82
CA GLU A 289 22.55 20.58 -3.00
C GLU A 289 23.64 19.73 -2.35
N GLY A 290 24.56 19.19 -3.17
CA GLY A 290 25.64 18.34 -2.67
C GLY A 290 25.22 16.92 -2.29
N PRO A 291 26.02 16.22 -1.45
CA PRO A 291 25.74 14.85 -1.01
C PRO A 291 24.56 14.80 -0.04
N LEU A 292 23.88 13.61 0.04
CA LEU A 292 22.89 13.38 1.08
C LEU A 292 23.53 13.53 2.45
N THR A 293 22.91 14.34 3.32
CA THR A 293 23.44 14.63 4.66
C THR A 293 22.30 14.67 5.67
N VAL A 294 22.45 13.90 6.75
CA VAL A 294 21.50 13.93 7.86
C VAL A 294 21.57 15.30 8.53
N GLN A 295 20.46 16.01 8.56
CA GLN A 295 20.36 17.33 9.17
C GLN A 295 20.38 17.20 10.69
N THR A 296 21.29 17.89 11.34
CA THR A 296 21.38 17.90 12.80
C THR A 296 20.17 18.63 13.41
N PRO A 297 19.44 18.03 14.36
CA PRO A 297 18.39 18.74 15.06
C PRO A 297 18.91 19.98 15.80
N PHE A 298 18.07 20.98 16.00
CA PHE A 298 18.43 22.16 16.80
C PHE A 298 18.95 21.76 18.19
N THR A 299 18.35 20.70 18.78
CA THR A 299 18.89 20.07 19.99
C THR A 299 20.01 19.11 19.60
N SER A 300 21.23 19.62 19.45
CA SER A 300 22.38 18.95 18.83
C SER A 300 22.86 17.64 19.47
N ASN A 301 22.40 17.32 20.66
CA ASN A 301 22.77 16.09 21.38
C ASN A 301 21.79 14.92 21.18
N VAL A 302 20.85 15.04 20.26
CA VAL A 302 19.89 13.97 19.91
C VAL A 302 20.05 13.56 18.44
N LEU A 303 19.77 12.26 18.17
CA LEU A 303 19.76 11.77 16.80
C LEU A 303 18.56 12.30 16.03
N THR A 304 18.77 12.58 14.74
CA THR A 304 17.66 12.79 13.80
C THR A 304 16.85 11.51 13.71
N LYS A 305 15.53 11.63 13.89
CA LYS A 305 14.61 10.49 13.93
C LYS A 305 13.61 10.49 12.79
N VAL A 306 13.35 9.29 12.25
CA VAL A 306 12.20 8.99 11.41
C VAL A 306 11.34 7.98 12.17
N GLU A 307 10.16 8.42 12.61
CA GLU A 307 9.23 7.60 13.38
C GLU A 307 8.03 7.25 12.51
N ALA A 308 7.88 5.97 12.19
CA ALA A 308 6.78 5.48 11.38
C ALA A 308 5.66 4.92 12.28
N ALA A 309 4.44 5.39 12.03
CA ALA A 309 3.22 5.00 12.74
C ALA A 309 2.03 5.13 11.78
N PRO A 310 0.80 4.72 12.16
CA PRO A 310 -0.39 4.95 11.36
C PRO A 310 -0.56 6.44 11.03
N TRP A 311 -1.09 6.71 9.83
CA TRP A 311 -1.35 8.08 9.36
C TRP A 311 -2.17 8.88 10.41
N PRO A 312 -1.92 10.18 10.64
CA PRO A 312 -1.09 11.10 9.85
C PRO A 312 0.39 11.16 10.27
N TYR A 313 0.90 10.17 10.97
CA TYR A 313 2.35 10.00 11.15
C TYR A 313 3.02 9.58 9.84
N PHE A 314 4.35 9.51 9.88
CA PHE A 314 5.10 9.05 8.71
C PHE A 314 4.73 7.60 8.36
N PRO A 315 4.36 7.31 7.09
CA PRO A 315 3.87 5.99 6.69
C PRO A 315 4.92 4.89 6.88
N VAL A 316 4.53 3.80 7.54
CA VAL A 316 5.44 2.69 7.85
C VAL A 316 5.97 2.00 6.59
N ASP A 317 5.19 1.94 5.52
CA ASP A 317 5.59 1.36 4.23
C ASP A 317 6.71 2.16 3.54
N LEU A 318 6.89 3.44 3.88
CA LEU A 318 7.98 4.27 3.37
C LEU A 318 9.27 4.15 4.21
N LEU A 319 9.21 3.55 5.40
CA LEU A 319 10.36 3.46 6.31
C LEU A 319 11.57 2.78 5.65
N PRO A 320 11.45 1.63 4.94
CA PRO A 320 12.57 1.00 4.24
C PRO A 320 13.24 1.91 3.21
N ILE A 321 12.46 2.72 2.49
CA ILE A 321 12.95 3.69 1.49
C ILE A 321 13.85 4.74 2.14
N PHE A 322 13.43 5.27 3.31
CA PHE A 322 14.21 6.25 4.04
C PHE A 322 15.40 5.65 4.81
N ILE A 323 15.34 4.36 5.17
CA ILE A 323 16.52 3.63 5.67
C ILE A 323 17.60 3.57 4.58
N ALA A 324 17.23 3.29 3.33
CA ALA A 324 18.17 3.32 2.21
C ALA A 324 18.83 4.72 2.03
N LEU A 325 18.04 5.81 2.15
CA LEU A 325 18.59 7.17 2.17
C LEU A 325 19.55 7.39 3.34
N GLY A 326 19.19 6.92 4.55
CA GLY A 326 19.99 7.04 5.76
C GLY A 326 21.31 6.28 5.70
N VAL A 327 21.34 5.12 5.06
CA VAL A 327 22.57 4.35 4.81
C VAL A 327 23.53 5.12 3.90
N ARG A 328 23.00 5.85 2.93
CA ARG A 328 23.79 6.59 1.95
C ARG A 328 24.18 8.00 2.39
N ALA A 329 23.38 8.60 3.29
CA ALA A 329 23.60 9.97 3.77
C ALA A 329 24.80 10.06 4.73
N GLN A 330 25.51 11.17 4.71
CA GLN A 330 26.51 11.48 5.72
C GLN A 330 25.84 11.78 7.07
N GLY A 331 26.32 11.18 8.16
CA GLY A 331 25.77 11.35 9.51
C GLY A 331 24.92 10.16 9.97
N ASN A 332 24.27 10.32 11.12
CA ASN A 332 23.57 9.23 11.79
C ASN A 332 22.08 9.55 11.92
N ALA A 333 21.23 8.56 11.65
CA ALA A 333 19.79 8.70 11.78
C ALA A 333 19.17 7.47 12.47
N MET A 334 18.18 7.70 13.32
CA MET A 334 17.39 6.66 13.96
C MET A 334 16.09 6.45 13.19
N PHE A 335 15.74 5.19 12.97
CA PHE A 335 14.47 4.77 12.37
C PHE A 335 13.69 3.93 13.37
N TRP A 336 12.43 4.27 13.57
CA TRP A 336 11.54 3.62 14.52
C TRP A 336 10.27 3.15 13.84
N ASN A 337 10.07 1.82 13.78
CA ASN A 337 8.83 1.19 13.32
C ASN A 337 7.92 0.95 14.54
N LYS A 338 6.81 1.67 14.62
CA LYS A 338 5.83 1.55 15.72
C LYS A 338 4.63 0.66 15.36
N VAL A 339 4.65 -0.01 14.20
CA VAL A 339 3.49 -0.74 13.68
C VAL A 339 3.70 -2.25 13.67
N TYR A 340 4.88 -2.71 13.21
CA TYR A 340 5.12 -4.13 12.98
C TYR A 340 6.31 -4.64 13.78
N ASP A 341 6.07 -5.72 14.55
CA ASP A 341 7.11 -6.43 15.28
C ASP A 341 8.10 -7.10 14.32
N GLY A 342 9.38 -6.97 14.60
CA GLY A 342 10.44 -7.64 13.85
C GLY A 342 10.62 -7.18 12.40
N ALA A 343 9.90 -6.14 11.95
CA ALA A 343 9.91 -5.68 10.56
C ALA A 343 11.24 -5.05 10.10
N LEU A 344 12.21 -4.85 11.00
CA LEU A 344 13.52 -4.28 10.69
C LEU A 344 14.63 -5.35 10.55
N GLY A 345 14.32 -6.63 10.71
CA GLY A 345 15.32 -7.71 10.62
C GLY A 345 16.09 -7.79 9.30
N TRP A 346 15.46 -7.37 8.21
CA TRP A 346 16.08 -7.30 6.88
C TRP A 346 17.28 -6.36 6.78
N THR A 347 17.42 -5.41 7.71
CA THR A 347 18.51 -4.42 7.69
C THR A 347 19.89 -5.07 7.88
N GLY A 348 19.95 -6.32 8.36
CA GLY A 348 21.16 -7.13 8.34
C GLY A 348 21.74 -7.34 6.94
N GLU A 349 20.89 -7.37 5.89
CA GLU A 349 21.35 -7.50 4.50
C GLU A 349 22.14 -6.27 4.01
N LEU A 350 21.92 -5.09 4.61
CA LEU A 350 22.61 -3.86 4.28
C LEU A 350 24.13 -3.95 4.59
N SER A 351 24.52 -4.77 5.55
CA SER A 351 25.93 -5.00 5.89
C SER A 351 26.71 -5.62 4.75
N LYS A 352 26.09 -6.36 3.84
CA LYS A 352 26.73 -6.94 2.65
C LYS A 352 27.18 -5.86 1.66
N PHE A 353 26.50 -4.71 1.64
CA PHE A 353 26.97 -3.53 0.90
C PHE A 353 28.07 -2.73 1.64
N GLY A 354 28.45 -3.12 2.85
CA GLY A 354 29.37 -2.37 3.71
C GLY A 354 28.68 -1.28 4.52
N ALA A 355 27.35 -1.27 4.60
CA ALA A 355 26.64 -0.31 5.42
C ALA A 355 26.70 -0.67 6.90
N HIS A 356 26.82 0.33 7.75
CA HIS A 356 26.81 0.17 9.19
C HIS A 356 25.40 0.49 9.74
N VAL A 357 24.72 -0.52 10.23
CA VAL A 357 23.39 -0.40 10.85
C VAL A 357 23.42 -1.11 12.20
N PHE A 358 22.98 -0.41 13.23
CA PHE A 358 22.85 -0.95 14.58
C PHE A 358 21.39 -1.14 14.95
N SER A 359 21.00 -2.36 15.31
CA SER A 359 19.68 -2.66 15.83
C SER A 359 19.67 -2.45 17.33
N SER A 360 18.91 -1.44 17.80
CA SER A 360 18.76 -1.16 19.21
C SER A 360 17.78 -2.13 19.89
N ASP A 361 16.72 -2.50 19.17
CA ASP A 361 15.69 -3.45 19.55
C ASP A 361 14.88 -3.88 18.29
N PRO A 362 13.85 -4.74 18.40
CA PRO A 362 13.06 -5.17 17.24
C PRO A 362 12.39 -4.05 16.43
N HIS A 363 12.25 -2.87 17.03
CA HIS A 363 11.52 -1.74 16.45
C HIS A 363 12.42 -0.58 16.04
N ARG A 364 13.68 -0.51 16.49
CA ARG A 364 14.55 0.64 16.29
C ARG A 364 15.92 0.26 15.76
N ILE A 365 16.34 0.99 14.74
CA ILE A 365 17.71 0.90 14.21
C ILE A 365 18.33 2.29 14.12
N VAL A 366 19.65 2.33 14.11
CA VAL A 366 20.46 3.52 13.81
C VAL A 366 21.33 3.21 12.59
N THR A 367 21.29 4.07 11.57
CA THR A 367 22.24 4.05 10.46
C THR A 367 23.41 4.95 10.75
N PHE A 368 24.62 4.46 10.48
CA PHE A 368 25.87 5.23 10.51
C PHE A 368 26.30 5.41 9.06
N GLY A 369 25.89 6.51 8.46
CA GLY A 369 26.12 6.74 7.04
C GLY A 369 27.46 7.40 6.72
N GLY A 370 27.71 7.62 5.42
CA GLY A 370 28.98 8.16 4.91
C GLY A 370 30.09 7.12 4.71
N ASN A 371 29.81 5.83 4.89
CA ASN A 371 30.73 4.75 4.59
C ASN A 371 30.86 4.50 3.09
N ALA A 372 32.02 3.98 2.66
CA ALA A 372 32.18 3.47 1.31
C ALA A 372 31.35 2.19 1.16
N LEU A 373 30.41 2.21 0.21
CA LEU A 373 29.58 1.06 -0.09
C LEU A 373 30.10 0.35 -1.35
N THR A 374 29.95 -0.98 -1.38
CA THR A 374 30.36 -1.85 -2.49
C THR A 374 29.19 -2.65 -3.03
N PRO A 375 29.20 -3.02 -4.34
CA PRO A 375 28.19 -3.92 -4.89
C PRO A 375 28.11 -5.24 -4.14
N ALA A 376 26.91 -5.81 -4.02
CA ALA A 376 26.70 -7.04 -3.25
C ALA A 376 25.58 -7.90 -3.83
N VAL A 377 25.54 -9.15 -3.37
CA VAL A 377 24.41 -10.07 -3.53
C VAL A 377 23.65 -10.12 -2.21
N VAL A 378 22.39 -9.68 -2.24
CA VAL A 378 21.54 -9.57 -1.06
C VAL A 378 20.26 -10.38 -1.21
N GLU A 379 19.72 -10.85 -0.11
CA GLU A 379 18.48 -11.63 -0.06
C GLU A 379 17.33 -10.72 0.41
N SER A 380 16.29 -10.56 -0.41
CA SER A 380 15.11 -9.83 0.03
C SER A 380 14.13 -10.78 0.73
N PRO A 381 13.60 -10.43 1.91
CA PRO A 381 12.40 -11.09 2.41
C PRO A 381 11.24 -10.82 1.43
N TYR A 382 10.18 -11.63 1.52
CA TYR A 382 9.02 -11.48 0.62
C TYR A 382 8.20 -10.21 0.96
N ILE A 383 8.87 -9.05 0.93
CA ILE A 383 8.34 -7.72 1.29
C ILE A 383 8.71 -6.72 0.20
N ILE A 384 7.71 -6.15 -0.48
CA ILE A 384 7.87 -5.26 -1.64
C ILE A 384 8.81 -4.09 -1.33
N ARG A 385 8.54 -3.35 -0.25
CA ARG A 385 9.28 -2.12 0.10
C ARG A 385 10.72 -2.38 0.52
N VAL A 386 10.99 -3.56 1.08
CA VAL A 386 12.36 -3.99 1.41
C VAL A 386 13.15 -4.31 0.15
N ALA A 387 12.55 -5.07 -0.79
CA ALA A 387 13.20 -5.36 -2.06
C ALA A 387 13.55 -4.06 -2.81
N ILE A 388 12.65 -3.08 -2.79
CA ILE A 388 12.88 -1.75 -3.39
C ILE A 388 13.99 -0.99 -2.65
N ALA A 389 14.03 -1.02 -1.31
CA ALA A 389 15.07 -0.36 -0.53
C ALA A 389 16.46 -0.93 -0.80
N LEU A 390 16.58 -2.26 -0.87
CA LEU A 390 17.84 -2.94 -1.25
C LEU A 390 18.25 -2.57 -2.69
N PHE A 391 17.27 -2.51 -3.61
CA PHE A 391 17.50 -2.02 -4.97
C PHE A 391 18.02 -0.57 -4.98
N MET A 392 17.44 0.33 -4.19
CA MET A 392 17.87 1.72 -4.12
C MET A 392 19.33 1.88 -3.67
N VAL A 393 19.73 1.10 -2.66
CA VAL A 393 21.13 1.07 -2.21
C VAL A 393 22.02 0.58 -3.34
N ALA A 394 21.67 -0.55 -3.98
CA ALA A 394 22.41 -1.10 -5.12
C ALA A 394 22.53 -0.11 -6.29
N ALA A 395 21.44 0.57 -6.66
CA ALA A 395 21.43 1.57 -7.74
C ALA A 395 22.32 2.79 -7.46
N SER A 396 22.60 3.09 -6.20
CA SER A 396 23.47 4.20 -5.77
C SER A 396 24.97 3.87 -5.74
N ILE A 397 25.35 2.61 -6.00
CA ILE A 397 26.72 2.10 -5.91
C ILE A 397 27.20 1.73 -7.31
N ASP A 398 28.39 2.18 -7.70
CA ASP A 398 28.99 1.79 -8.99
C ASP A 398 29.31 0.28 -8.99
N GLY A 399 28.85 -0.41 -10.04
CA GLY A 399 29.08 -1.83 -10.25
C GLY A 399 27.80 -2.68 -10.25
N ARG A 400 27.99 -4.01 -10.30
CA ARG A 400 26.91 -5.00 -10.43
C ARG A 400 26.50 -5.54 -9.06
N SER A 401 25.23 -5.37 -8.72
CA SER A 401 24.59 -6.00 -7.54
C SER A 401 23.47 -6.94 -7.97
N GLU A 402 23.10 -7.87 -7.09
CA GLU A 402 21.98 -8.78 -7.28
C GLU A 402 21.06 -8.77 -6.06
N ILE A 403 19.78 -8.52 -6.28
CA ILE A 403 18.74 -8.62 -5.28
C ILE A 403 17.97 -9.91 -5.53
N ARG A 404 18.18 -10.91 -4.68
CA ARG A 404 17.49 -12.19 -4.77
C ARG A 404 16.09 -12.09 -4.20
N ASN A 405 15.21 -12.98 -4.63
CA ASN A 405 13.81 -13.05 -4.17
C ASN A 405 13.03 -11.74 -4.36
N ALA A 406 13.26 -11.02 -5.46
CA ALA A 406 12.65 -9.73 -5.77
C ALA A 406 11.26 -9.84 -6.42
N THR A 407 10.71 -11.04 -6.59
CA THR A 407 9.39 -11.34 -7.15
C THR A 407 8.26 -10.43 -6.62
N PRO A 408 8.22 -10.05 -5.31
CA PRO A 408 7.17 -9.17 -4.79
C PRO A 408 7.04 -7.82 -5.52
N ILE A 409 8.13 -7.28 -6.07
CA ILE A 409 8.10 -6.03 -6.84
C ILE A 409 7.22 -6.20 -8.08
N ARG A 410 7.38 -7.28 -8.84
CA ARG A 410 6.58 -7.56 -10.06
C ARG A 410 5.10 -7.71 -9.75
N ARG A 411 4.78 -8.28 -8.58
CA ARG A 411 3.40 -8.50 -8.16
C ARG A 411 2.63 -7.18 -7.94
N ALA A 412 3.29 -6.16 -7.38
CA ALA A 412 2.64 -4.91 -7.02
C ALA A 412 2.94 -3.74 -7.99
N HIS A 413 4.09 -3.78 -8.63
CA HIS A 413 4.56 -2.74 -9.53
C HIS A 413 5.07 -3.36 -10.84
N PRO A 414 4.18 -3.85 -11.72
CA PRO A 414 4.56 -4.58 -12.94
C PRO A 414 5.42 -3.74 -13.89
N ARG A 415 5.22 -2.41 -13.91
CA ARG A 415 5.98 -1.47 -14.74
C ARG A 415 7.24 -0.92 -14.08
N PHE A 416 7.59 -1.38 -12.85
CA PHE A 416 8.71 -0.82 -12.09
C PHE A 416 10.03 -0.84 -12.87
N VAL A 417 10.39 -2.00 -13.46
CA VAL A 417 11.64 -2.13 -14.23
C VAL A 417 11.60 -1.31 -15.52
N GLU A 418 10.46 -1.21 -16.19
CA GLU A 418 10.30 -0.36 -17.38
C GLU A 418 10.51 1.11 -17.02
N ASN A 419 9.90 1.56 -15.93
CA ASN A 419 10.08 2.92 -15.40
C ASN A 419 11.54 3.18 -15.05
N LEU A 420 12.22 2.24 -14.39
CA LEU A 420 13.65 2.37 -14.07
C LEU A 420 14.52 2.49 -15.30
N ARG A 421 14.27 1.66 -16.33
CA ARG A 421 15.00 1.72 -17.61
C ARG A 421 14.78 3.06 -18.31
N SER A 422 13.57 3.59 -18.27
CA SER A 422 13.28 4.93 -18.83
C SER A 422 14.02 6.07 -18.11
N LEU A 423 14.42 5.86 -16.85
CA LEU A 423 15.23 6.78 -16.05
C LEU A 423 16.74 6.55 -16.21
N GLY A 424 17.16 5.56 -17.01
CA GLY A 424 18.56 5.28 -17.31
C GLY A 424 19.21 4.18 -16.46
N VAL A 425 18.45 3.44 -15.65
CA VAL A 425 19.01 2.30 -14.90
C VAL A 425 19.24 1.11 -15.83
N GLN A 426 20.41 0.50 -15.74
CA GLN A 426 20.65 -0.82 -16.30
C GLN A 426 20.20 -1.88 -15.30
N VAL A 427 19.04 -2.43 -15.56
CA VAL A 427 18.37 -3.40 -14.68
C VAL A 427 17.70 -4.50 -15.48
N GLU A 428 17.81 -5.74 -15.01
CA GLU A 428 17.19 -6.90 -15.63
C GLU A 428 16.67 -7.91 -14.61
N TRP A 429 15.60 -8.60 -14.99
CA TRP A 429 15.10 -9.74 -14.26
C TRP A 429 15.84 -10.99 -14.72
N THR A 430 16.27 -11.82 -13.75
CA THR A 430 16.74 -13.16 -14.01
C THR A 430 15.82 -14.15 -13.29
N SER A 431 15.55 -15.29 -13.93
CA SER A 431 14.96 -16.44 -13.26
C SER A 431 16.11 -17.24 -12.61
N GLU A 432 15.88 -17.82 -11.43
CA GLU A 432 16.73 -18.93 -10.97
C GLU A 432 16.52 -20.07 -11.97
N GLU A 433 17.62 -20.65 -12.47
CA GLU A 433 17.63 -21.90 -13.21
C GLU A 433 17.20 -23.07 -12.33
#